data_4d72016d6868ea085c4fa29fd0179317
#
_entry.id   4d72016d6868ea085c4fa29fd0179317
#
_cell.length_a   1.000
_cell.length_b   1.000
_cell.length_c   1.000
_cell.angle_alpha   90.00
_cell.angle_beta   90.00
_cell.angle_gamma   90.00
#
_symmetry.space_group_name_H-M   'P 1'
#
loop_
_entity.id
_entity.type
_entity.pdbx_description
1 polymer ?
#
loop_
_entity_poly.entity_id
_entity_poly.type
_entity_poly.pdbx_seq_one_letter_code
_entity_poly.pdbx_strand_id
1 'polypeptide(L)'
;MGIWSTVVATLLALVIGLPLGVCLVTGEQGGVRPLPRWLMALLNGLVNLLRSVPFLILMIIVIPLSRAIVGTSIGTVASIVPLVIASFPFVSRLVETSMREVDAGVIEAAQSMGATPLQIITKVMVPESMPSLVANVTIAATTIMGYGAMAGIIGGGGLGKIAINYGYYRFNVVLEFFATALLVVLVQILQTVGTKLAIKCDKRIQK
;
A
#
# COMPACT_ATOMS: atom_id res chain seq x y z
N MET A 1 -8.39 9.53 -12.33
CA MET A 1 -8.35 8.09 -12.08
C MET A 1 -9.66 7.66 -11.47
N GLY A 2 -10.23 6.57 -11.95
CA GLY A 2 -11.47 6.05 -11.37
C GLY A 2 -11.18 5.25 -10.10
N ILE A 3 -12.18 5.11 -9.24
CA ILE A 3 -12.13 4.26 -8.05
C ILE A 3 -11.60 2.86 -8.40
N TRP A 4 -12.00 2.35 -9.57
CA TRP A 4 -11.56 1.04 -10.07
C TRP A 4 -10.03 0.89 -10.14
N SER A 5 -9.31 1.84 -10.74
CA SER A 5 -7.85 1.75 -10.88
C SER A 5 -7.12 1.85 -9.54
N THR A 6 -7.67 2.63 -8.59
CA THR A 6 -7.15 2.68 -7.22
C THR A 6 -7.34 1.34 -6.51
N VAL A 7 -8.53 0.74 -6.63
CA VAL A 7 -8.81 -0.58 -6.04
C VAL A 7 -7.88 -1.64 -6.62
N VAL A 8 -7.73 -1.71 -7.94
CA VAL A 8 -6.84 -2.68 -8.61
C VAL A 8 -5.39 -2.46 -8.18
N ALA A 9 -4.90 -1.21 -8.20
CA ALA A 9 -3.53 -0.90 -7.77
C ALA A 9 -3.30 -1.26 -6.30
N THR A 10 -4.27 -1.00 -5.42
CA THR A 10 -4.20 -1.36 -4.00
C THR A 10 -4.16 -2.87 -3.81
N LEU A 11 -5.03 -3.62 -4.50
CA LEU A 11 -5.05 -5.08 -4.42
C LEU A 11 -3.73 -5.69 -4.91
N LEU A 12 -3.20 -5.23 -6.05
CA LEU A 12 -1.92 -5.72 -6.58
C LEU A 12 -0.76 -5.34 -5.65
N ALA A 13 -0.76 -4.13 -5.09
CA ALA A 13 0.25 -3.71 -4.12
C ALA A 13 0.17 -4.55 -2.82
N LEU A 14 -1.03 -4.95 -2.38
CA LEU A 14 -1.22 -5.86 -1.24
C LEU A 14 -0.73 -7.27 -1.55
N VAL A 15 -1.03 -7.82 -2.72
CA VAL A 15 -0.58 -9.17 -3.12
C VAL A 15 0.94 -9.29 -3.07
N ILE A 16 1.67 -8.24 -3.41
CA ILE A 16 3.14 -8.21 -3.37
C ILE A 16 3.63 -7.75 -1.99
N GLY A 17 3.05 -6.68 -1.47
CA GLY A 17 3.51 -6.00 -0.27
C GLY A 17 3.26 -6.78 1.02
N LEU A 18 2.15 -7.51 1.13
CA LEU A 18 1.84 -8.29 2.33
C LEU A 18 2.83 -9.43 2.55
N PRO A 19 3.09 -10.34 1.58
CA PRO A 19 4.12 -11.37 1.76
C PRO A 19 5.49 -10.79 2.03
N LEU A 20 5.85 -9.70 1.36
CA LEU A 20 7.14 -9.04 1.56
C LEU A 20 7.25 -8.45 2.97
N GLY A 21 6.22 -7.76 3.48
CA GLY A 21 6.19 -7.22 4.84
C GLY A 21 6.28 -8.32 5.91
N VAL A 22 5.55 -9.42 5.70
CA VAL A 22 5.67 -10.61 6.57
C VAL A 22 7.10 -11.16 6.56
N CYS A 23 7.72 -11.29 5.39
CA CYS A 23 9.11 -11.73 5.26
C CYS A 23 10.09 -10.79 5.96
N LEU A 24 9.88 -9.49 5.91
CA LEU A 24 10.75 -8.50 6.55
C LEU A 24 10.76 -8.66 8.09
N VAL A 25 9.61 -8.93 8.70
CA VAL A 25 9.51 -9.15 10.15
C VAL A 25 10.05 -10.52 10.54
N THR A 26 9.55 -11.57 9.90
CA THR A 26 9.84 -12.95 10.30
C THR A 26 11.24 -13.41 9.94
N GLY A 27 11.84 -12.79 8.92
CA GLY A 27 13.17 -13.09 8.39
C GLY A 27 14.32 -12.44 9.13
N GLU A 28 14.07 -11.53 10.09
CA GLU A 28 15.12 -10.89 10.89
C GLU A 28 15.89 -11.88 11.77
N GLN A 29 17.08 -11.47 12.21
CA GLN A 29 17.87 -12.23 13.16
C GLN A 29 17.12 -12.31 14.50
N GLY A 30 16.74 -13.52 14.90
CA GLY A 30 15.88 -13.74 16.07
C GLY A 30 14.37 -13.76 15.74
N GLY A 31 13.98 -13.54 14.49
CA GLY A 31 12.59 -13.71 14.05
C GLY A 31 12.15 -15.18 13.98
N VAL A 32 10.86 -15.39 13.71
CA VAL A 32 10.24 -16.73 13.69
C VAL A 32 10.83 -17.65 12.61
N ARG A 33 11.31 -17.06 11.48
CA ARG A 33 11.93 -17.77 10.37
C ARG A 33 13.12 -16.99 9.82
N PRO A 34 14.27 -16.97 10.51
CA PRO A 34 15.40 -16.13 10.14
C PRO A 34 15.90 -16.46 8.73
N LEU A 35 16.08 -15.41 7.93
CA LEU A 35 16.66 -15.47 6.58
C LEU A 35 18.14 -15.09 6.61
N PRO A 36 18.93 -15.48 5.59
CA PRO A 36 20.31 -15.07 5.48
C PRO A 36 20.46 -13.54 5.51
N ARG A 37 21.45 -13.01 6.22
CA ARG A 37 21.68 -11.58 6.41
C ARG A 37 21.77 -10.80 5.08
N TRP A 38 22.42 -11.37 4.08
CA TRP A 38 22.55 -10.73 2.78
C TRP A 38 21.21 -10.56 2.06
N LEU A 39 20.31 -11.57 2.19
CA LEU A 39 18.98 -11.52 1.59
C LEU A 39 18.10 -10.46 2.29
N MET A 40 18.15 -10.40 3.62
CA MET A 40 17.45 -9.37 4.39
C MET A 40 17.99 -7.96 4.08
N ALA A 41 19.30 -7.80 3.92
CA ALA A 41 19.91 -6.53 3.50
C ALA A 41 19.43 -6.12 2.09
N LEU A 42 19.35 -7.08 1.15
CA LEU A 42 18.85 -6.84 -0.20
C LEU A 42 17.37 -6.41 -0.20
N LEU A 43 16.50 -7.16 0.50
CA LEU A 43 15.07 -6.86 0.58
C LEU A 43 14.82 -5.49 1.24
N ASN A 44 15.47 -5.22 2.36
CA ASN A 44 15.38 -3.93 3.03
C ASN A 44 15.92 -2.79 2.16
N GLY A 45 17.06 -3.01 1.49
CA GLY A 45 17.66 -2.05 0.57
C GLY A 45 16.73 -1.72 -0.60
N LEU A 46 16.13 -2.73 -1.24
CA LEU A 46 15.17 -2.56 -2.34
C LEU A 46 13.94 -1.76 -1.90
N VAL A 47 13.33 -2.15 -0.77
CA VAL A 47 12.16 -1.45 -0.22
C VAL A 47 12.50 0.00 0.10
N ASN A 48 13.63 0.25 0.74
CA ASN A 48 14.05 1.61 1.10
C ASN A 48 14.37 2.45 -0.14
N LEU A 49 15.08 1.87 -1.13
CA LEU A 49 15.41 2.56 -2.38
C LEU A 49 14.15 3.02 -3.12
N LEU A 50 13.20 2.11 -3.34
CA LEU A 50 11.96 2.44 -4.06
C LEU A 50 11.11 3.49 -3.32
N ARG A 51 11.11 3.48 -1.99
CA ARG A 51 10.41 4.49 -1.18
C ARG A 51 11.11 5.85 -1.14
N SER A 52 12.42 5.88 -1.39
CA SER A 52 13.18 7.13 -1.43
C SER A 52 12.99 7.93 -2.70
N VAL A 53 12.50 7.28 -3.78
CA VAL A 53 12.23 7.98 -5.05
C VAL A 53 10.88 8.71 -4.95
N PRO A 54 10.83 10.03 -5.24
CA PRO A 54 9.56 10.75 -5.31
C PRO A 54 8.61 10.10 -6.33
N PHE A 55 7.33 9.95 -5.96
CA PHE A 55 6.35 9.21 -6.77
C PHE A 55 6.30 9.66 -8.24
N LEU A 56 6.26 10.98 -8.50
CA LEU A 56 6.22 11.50 -9.88
C LEU A 56 7.43 11.10 -10.70
N ILE A 57 8.62 11.10 -10.10
CA ILE A 57 9.86 10.70 -10.78
C ILE A 57 9.84 9.19 -11.05
N LEU A 58 9.46 8.39 -10.04
CA LEU A 58 9.34 6.94 -10.20
C LEU A 58 8.34 6.59 -11.32
N MET A 59 7.21 7.29 -11.36
CA MET A 59 6.19 7.10 -12.37
C MET A 59 6.75 7.33 -13.79
N ILE A 60 7.53 8.40 -13.99
CA ILE A 60 8.15 8.71 -15.29
C ILE A 60 9.17 7.62 -15.69
N ILE A 61 10.01 7.19 -14.74
CA ILE A 61 11.02 6.13 -14.98
C ILE A 61 10.34 4.80 -15.34
N VAL A 62 9.16 4.51 -14.81
CA VAL A 62 8.43 3.25 -15.02
C VAL A 62 7.56 3.27 -16.30
N ILE A 63 7.37 4.41 -16.97
CA ILE A 63 6.59 4.49 -18.22
C ILE A 63 7.02 3.46 -19.27
N PRO A 64 8.33 3.25 -19.58
CA PRO A 64 8.74 2.23 -20.54
C PRO A 64 8.30 0.81 -20.15
N LEU A 65 8.35 0.50 -18.84
CA LEU A 65 7.89 -0.78 -18.32
C LEU A 65 6.37 -0.91 -18.46
N SER A 66 5.60 0.15 -18.17
CA SER A 66 4.15 0.18 -18.41
C SER A 66 3.81 -0.14 -19.86
N ARG A 67 4.56 0.45 -20.81
CA ARG A 67 4.38 0.19 -22.24
C ARG A 67 4.68 -1.26 -22.60
N ALA A 68 5.71 -1.85 -22.01
CA ALA A 68 6.08 -3.25 -22.26
C ALA A 68 5.02 -4.24 -21.72
N ILE A 69 4.39 -3.94 -20.57
CA ILE A 69 3.41 -4.83 -19.92
C ILE A 69 2.02 -4.63 -20.50
N VAL A 70 1.59 -3.38 -20.71
CA VAL A 70 0.19 -3.01 -21.04
C VAL A 70 0.03 -2.62 -22.51
N GLY A 71 1.13 -2.44 -23.24
CA GLY A 71 1.11 -2.02 -24.65
C GLY A 71 0.93 -0.52 -24.87
N THR A 72 0.68 0.27 -23.83
CA THR A 72 0.51 1.73 -23.90
C THR A 72 1.23 2.45 -22.76
N SER A 73 1.64 3.69 -23.04
CA SER A 73 2.28 4.58 -22.05
C SER A 73 1.31 5.55 -21.41
N ILE A 74 0.08 5.66 -21.93
CA ILE A 74 -0.91 6.69 -21.55
C ILE A 74 -2.23 6.01 -21.20
N GLY A 75 -2.94 6.61 -20.26
CA GLY A 75 -4.26 6.16 -19.84
C GLY A 75 -4.29 5.49 -18.46
N THR A 76 -5.50 5.21 -18.01
CA THR A 76 -5.76 4.71 -16.65
C THR A 76 -5.10 3.35 -16.40
N VAL A 77 -5.10 2.45 -17.40
CA VAL A 77 -4.51 1.11 -17.26
C VAL A 77 -2.99 1.18 -17.21
N ALA A 78 -2.37 2.02 -18.05
CA ALA A 78 -0.93 2.24 -18.03
C ALA A 78 -0.44 2.80 -16.68
N SER A 79 -1.25 3.61 -16.02
CA SER A 79 -0.92 4.20 -14.72
C SER A 79 -0.96 3.20 -13.55
N ILE A 80 -1.59 2.03 -13.72
CA ILE A 80 -1.64 1.00 -12.65
C ILE A 80 -0.24 0.46 -12.36
N VAL A 81 0.58 0.23 -13.38
CA VAL A 81 1.92 -0.35 -13.22
C VAL A 81 2.82 0.51 -12.31
N PRO A 82 3.04 1.82 -12.59
CA PRO A 82 3.85 2.66 -11.71
C PRO A 82 3.21 2.85 -10.33
N LEU A 83 1.87 2.86 -10.23
CA LEU A 83 1.20 2.91 -8.93
C LEU A 83 1.52 1.69 -8.07
N VAL A 84 1.48 0.49 -8.64
CA VAL A 84 1.81 -0.74 -7.93
C VAL A 84 3.28 -0.72 -7.50
N ILE A 85 4.19 -0.35 -8.41
CA ILE A 85 5.64 -0.32 -8.12
C ILE A 85 5.98 0.69 -7.02
N ALA A 86 5.32 1.84 -6.98
CA ALA A 86 5.49 2.82 -5.92
C ALA A 86 4.87 2.37 -4.60
N SER A 87 3.77 1.62 -4.66
CA SER A 87 2.94 1.35 -3.48
C SER A 87 3.32 0.06 -2.76
N PHE A 88 3.78 -1.00 -3.44
CA PHE A 88 4.08 -2.26 -2.76
C PHE A 88 5.18 -2.14 -1.70
N PRO A 89 6.26 -1.32 -1.85
CA PRO A 89 7.24 -1.15 -0.81
C PRO A 89 6.69 -0.38 0.39
N PHE A 90 5.79 0.57 0.13
CA PHE A 90 5.08 1.30 1.17
C PHE A 90 4.14 0.36 1.96
N VAL A 91 3.35 -0.45 1.26
CA VAL A 91 2.49 -1.48 1.86
C VAL A 91 3.32 -2.46 2.68
N SER A 92 4.47 -2.91 2.18
CA SER A 92 5.35 -3.83 2.91
C SER A 92 5.79 -3.29 4.27
N ARG A 93 6.13 -1.99 4.33
CA ARG A 93 6.50 -1.34 5.60
C ARG A 93 5.31 -1.18 6.54
N LEU A 94 4.13 -0.89 6.02
CA LEU A 94 2.92 -0.82 6.83
C LEU A 94 2.56 -2.19 7.43
N VAL A 95 2.69 -3.26 6.65
CA VAL A 95 2.51 -4.64 7.12
C VAL A 95 3.55 -5.00 8.17
N GLU A 96 4.82 -4.68 7.90
CA GLU A 96 5.90 -4.88 8.86
C GLU A 96 5.60 -4.18 10.19
N THR A 97 5.20 -2.91 10.17
CA THR A 97 4.84 -2.14 11.37
C THR A 97 3.70 -2.82 12.13
N SER A 98 2.62 -3.21 11.43
CA SER A 98 1.49 -3.91 12.08
C SER A 98 1.91 -5.22 12.75
N MET A 99 2.76 -6.01 12.11
CA MET A 99 3.16 -7.30 12.66
C MET A 99 4.16 -7.18 13.82
N ARG A 100 4.90 -6.07 13.90
CA ARG A 100 5.80 -5.77 15.05
C ARG A 100 5.03 -5.38 16.32
N GLU A 101 3.75 -5.03 16.21
CA GLU A 101 2.89 -4.74 17.35
C GLU A 101 2.45 -5.99 18.13
N VAL A 102 2.67 -7.18 17.55
CA VAL A 102 2.34 -8.45 18.21
C VAL A 102 3.30 -8.67 19.39
N ASP A 103 2.74 -8.95 20.55
CA ASP A 103 3.50 -9.18 21.78
C ASP A 103 4.44 -10.38 21.65
N ALA A 104 5.70 -10.19 22.04
CA ALA A 104 6.73 -11.22 21.95
C ALA A 104 6.37 -12.44 22.82
N GLY A 105 5.74 -12.24 23.96
CA GLY A 105 5.34 -13.32 24.86
C GLY A 105 4.30 -14.24 24.23
N VAL A 106 3.42 -13.72 23.36
CA VAL A 106 2.45 -14.55 22.61
C VAL A 106 3.17 -15.43 21.59
N ILE A 107 4.19 -14.87 20.95
CA ILE A 107 5.03 -15.62 19.99
C ILE A 107 5.84 -16.70 20.72
N GLU A 108 6.47 -16.37 21.85
CA GLU A 108 7.25 -17.31 22.68
C GLU A 108 6.37 -18.43 23.23
N ALA A 109 5.14 -18.12 23.69
CA ALA A 109 4.19 -19.12 24.14
C ALA A 109 3.83 -20.10 23.02
N ALA A 110 3.58 -19.61 21.81
CA ALA A 110 3.30 -20.47 20.65
C ALA A 110 4.51 -21.35 20.28
N GLN A 111 5.74 -20.82 20.37
CA GLN A 111 6.96 -21.60 20.18
C GLN A 111 7.12 -22.70 21.23
N SER A 112 6.88 -22.37 22.48
CA SER A 112 6.95 -23.33 23.61
C SER A 112 5.93 -24.47 23.48
N MET A 113 4.79 -24.22 22.83
CA MET A 113 3.81 -25.24 22.49
C MET A 113 4.16 -26.09 21.24
N GLY A 114 5.34 -25.86 20.64
CA GLY A 114 5.80 -26.62 19.48
C GLY A 114 5.18 -26.18 18.15
N ALA A 115 4.62 -24.97 18.06
CA ALA A 115 4.06 -24.46 16.81
C ALA A 115 5.15 -24.24 15.77
N THR A 116 4.88 -24.65 14.53
CA THR A 116 5.80 -24.41 13.41
C THR A 116 5.83 -22.93 13.03
N PRO A 117 6.93 -22.43 12.40
CA PRO A 117 7.01 -21.04 11.95
C PRO A 117 5.80 -20.56 11.14
N LEU A 118 5.31 -21.39 10.23
CA LEU A 118 4.15 -21.07 9.42
C LEU A 118 2.86 -20.96 10.25
N GLN A 119 2.70 -21.84 11.26
CA GLN A 119 1.57 -21.77 12.19
C GLN A 119 1.62 -20.49 13.03
N ILE A 120 2.79 -20.12 13.53
CA ILE A 120 2.97 -18.88 14.29
C ILE A 120 2.59 -17.66 13.43
N ILE A 121 3.08 -17.60 12.19
CA ILE A 121 2.75 -16.50 11.27
C ILE A 121 1.25 -16.42 10.99
N THR A 122 0.64 -17.55 10.56
CA THR A 122 -0.73 -17.55 10.06
C THR A 122 -1.80 -17.60 11.14
N LYS A 123 -1.52 -18.24 12.28
CA LYS A 123 -2.51 -18.45 13.35
C LYS A 123 -2.33 -17.53 14.56
N VAL A 124 -1.15 -16.90 14.69
CA VAL A 124 -0.84 -15.99 15.81
C VAL A 124 -0.58 -14.58 15.29
N MET A 125 0.50 -14.36 14.55
CA MET A 125 0.94 -13.00 14.19
C MET A 125 -0.07 -12.29 13.28
N VAL A 126 -0.54 -12.92 12.21
CA VAL A 126 -1.49 -12.28 11.29
C VAL A 126 -2.84 -12.01 11.97
N PRO A 127 -3.48 -12.95 12.67
CA PRO A 127 -4.75 -12.67 13.35
C PRO A 127 -4.65 -11.63 14.48
N GLU A 128 -3.55 -11.60 15.22
CA GLU A 128 -3.35 -10.64 16.30
C GLU A 128 -3.08 -9.22 15.78
N SER A 129 -2.40 -9.10 14.63
CA SER A 129 -2.13 -7.81 13.96
C SER A 129 -3.29 -7.32 13.07
N MET A 130 -4.38 -8.06 12.91
CA MET A 130 -5.48 -7.72 11.99
C MET A 130 -6.04 -6.31 12.15
N PRO A 131 -6.29 -5.77 13.36
CA PRO A 131 -6.80 -4.41 13.50
C PRO A 131 -5.85 -3.36 12.90
N SER A 132 -4.56 -3.47 13.21
CA SER A 132 -3.51 -2.60 12.69
C SER A 132 -3.30 -2.80 11.18
N LEU A 133 -3.34 -4.05 10.70
CA LEU A 133 -3.25 -4.35 9.27
C LEU A 133 -4.38 -3.69 8.48
N VAL A 134 -5.63 -3.78 8.94
CA VAL A 134 -6.79 -3.16 8.26
C VAL A 134 -6.67 -1.64 8.28
N ALA A 135 -6.24 -1.04 9.39
CA ALA A 135 -5.99 0.40 9.48
C ALA A 135 -4.88 0.83 8.48
N ASN A 136 -3.78 0.10 8.45
CA ASN A 136 -2.64 0.39 7.56
C ASN A 136 -2.97 0.14 6.07
N VAL A 137 -3.78 -0.86 5.74
CA VAL A 137 -4.31 -1.05 4.38
C VAL A 137 -5.19 0.13 3.96
N THR A 138 -5.97 0.69 4.88
CA THR A 138 -6.76 1.90 4.62
C THR A 138 -5.86 3.10 4.32
N ILE A 139 -4.80 3.29 5.09
CA ILE A 139 -3.80 4.34 4.84
C ILE A 139 -3.14 4.12 3.47
N ALA A 140 -2.79 2.89 3.12
CA ALA A 140 -2.23 2.57 1.81
C ALA A 140 -3.20 2.92 0.68
N ALA A 141 -4.47 2.55 0.79
CA ALA A 141 -5.48 2.80 -0.24
C ALA A 141 -5.71 4.31 -0.44
N THR A 142 -5.79 5.10 0.64
CA THR A 142 -5.93 6.57 0.55
C THR A 142 -4.69 7.23 -0.05
N THR A 143 -3.49 6.75 0.27
CA THR A 143 -2.23 7.22 -0.32
C THR A 143 -2.15 6.89 -1.81
N ILE A 144 -2.54 5.68 -2.21
CA ILE A 144 -2.58 5.25 -3.62
C ILE A 144 -3.59 6.09 -4.41
N MET A 145 -4.72 6.48 -3.79
CA MET A 145 -5.67 7.40 -4.41
C MET A 145 -5.03 8.77 -4.67
N GLY A 146 -4.26 9.30 -3.72
CA GLY A 146 -3.48 10.54 -3.89
C GLY A 146 -2.45 10.43 -5.02
N TYR A 147 -1.69 9.34 -5.08
CA TYR A 147 -0.77 9.07 -6.19
C TYR A 147 -1.50 8.97 -7.53
N GLY A 148 -2.69 8.35 -7.52
CA GLY A 148 -3.56 8.29 -8.69
C GLY A 148 -3.98 9.67 -9.20
N ALA A 149 -4.24 10.62 -8.33
CA ALA A 149 -4.53 11.99 -8.74
C ALA A 149 -3.31 12.63 -9.42
N MET A 150 -2.09 12.42 -8.89
CA MET A 150 -0.85 12.89 -9.52
C MET A 150 -0.58 12.23 -10.88
N ALA A 151 -1.00 10.98 -11.08
CA ALA A 151 -0.90 10.32 -12.39
C ALA A 151 -1.69 11.02 -13.50
N GLY A 152 -2.64 11.90 -13.14
CA GLY A 152 -3.34 12.79 -14.06
C GLY A 152 -2.41 13.68 -14.88
N ILE A 153 -1.23 14.05 -14.36
CA ILE A 153 -0.22 14.90 -15.03
C ILE A 153 0.32 14.23 -16.29
N ILE A 154 0.61 12.94 -16.22
CA ILE A 154 1.20 12.17 -17.32
C ILE A 154 0.18 11.41 -18.17
N GLY A 155 -1.06 11.85 -18.19
CA GLY A 155 -2.11 11.27 -19.02
C GLY A 155 -2.89 10.13 -18.39
N GLY A 156 -2.74 9.88 -17.07
CA GLY A 156 -3.67 9.07 -16.29
C GLY A 156 -5.08 9.67 -16.36
N GLY A 157 -6.11 8.86 -16.16
CA GLY A 157 -7.51 9.33 -16.22
C GLY A 157 -8.03 9.87 -14.88
N GLY A 158 -9.31 10.20 -14.85
CA GLY A 158 -10.10 10.48 -13.64
C GLY A 158 -10.03 11.90 -13.11
N LEU A 159 -10.42 12.09 -11.85
CA LEU A 159 -10.56 13.42 -11.22
C LEU A 159 -9.24 14.19 -11.19
N GLY A 160 -8.10 13.53 -10.96
CA GLY A 160 -6.80 14.19 -11.01
C GLY A 160 -6.48 14.82 -12.36
N LYS A 161 -6.79 14.12 -13.47
CA LYS A 161 -6.67 14.69 -14.81
C LYS A 161 -7.61 15.89 -15.00
N ILE A 162 -8.83 15.82 -14.48
CA ILE A 162 -9.79 16.92 -14.57
C ILE A 162 -9.25 18.14 -13.81
N ALA A 163 -8.82 17.97 -12.55
CA ALA A 163 -8.28 19.04 -11.75
C ALA A 163 -7.08 19.73 -12.41
N ILE A 164 -6.14 18.92 -12.93
CA ILE A 164 -4.88 19.45 -13.47
C ILE A 164 -5.05 19.95 -14.91
N ASN A 165 -5.56 19.13 -15.84
CA ASN A 165 -5.56 19.47 -17.25
C ASN A 165 -6.70 20.44 -17.64
N TYR A 166 -7.83 20.35 -16.98
CA TYR A 166 -8.99 21.22 -17.28
C TYR A 166 -9.20 22.32 -16.24
N GLY A 167 -8.73 22.13 -15.00
CA GLY A 167 -8.71 23.16 -13.95
C GLY A 167 -7.45 24.03 -14.06
N TYR A 168 -6.32 23.53 -13.58
CA TYR A 168 -5.08 24.28 -13.43
C TYR A 168 -4.54 24.81 -14.78
N TYR A 169 -4.30 23.96 -15.78
CA TYR A 169 -3.72 24.41 -17.06
C TYR A 169 -4.63 25.31 -17.90
N ARG A 170 -5.94 25.27 -17.66
CA ARG A 170 -6.91 26.16 -18.34
C ARG A 170 -7.37 27.31 -17.49
N PHE A 171 -6.76 27.54 -16.33
CA PHE A 171 -7.12 28.58 -15.38
C PHE A 171 -8.60 28.58 -14.97
N ASN A 172 -9.23 27.39 -14.96
CA ASN A 172 -10.62 27.23 -14.54
C ASN A 172 -10.66 26.78 -13.06
N VAL A 173 -10.55 27.78 -12.17
CA VAL A 173 -10.50 27.57 -10.71
C VAL A 173 -11.75 26.85 -10.20
N VAL A 174 -12.91 27.10 -10.79
CA VAL A 174 -14.17 26.46 -10.38
C VAL A 174 -14.10 24.95 -10.59
N LEU A 175 -13.65 24.53 -11.77
CA LEU A 175 -13.53 23.11 -12.10
C LEU A 175 -12.45 22.41 -11.26
N GLU A 176 -11.32 23.10 -11.02
CA GLU A 176 -10.25 22.62 -10.14
C GLU A 176 -10.76 22.37 -8.72
N PHE A 177 -11.50 23.35 -8.17
CA PHE A 177 -12.08 23.26 -6.83
C PHE A 177 -13.10 22.12 -6.72
N PHE A 178 -14.02 21.99 -7.68
CA PHE A 178 -15.00 20.90 -7.69
C PHE A 178 -14.35 19.51 -7.80
N ALA A 179 -13.36 19.33 -8.67
CA ALA A 179 -12.65 18.07 -8.81
C ALA A 179 -11.89 17.71 -7.53
N THR A 180 -11.26 18.69 -6.87
CA THR A 180 -10.57 18.53 -5.61
C THR A 180 -11.53 18.17 -4.48
N ALA A 181 -12.68 18.86 -4.38
CA ALA A 181 -13.71 18.57 -3.38
C ALA A 181 -14.24 17.14 -3.52
N LEU A 182 -14.47 16.67 -4.75
CA LEU A 182 -14.87 15.29 -5.00
C LEU A 182 -13.81 14.28 -4.58
N LEU A 183 -12.52 14.57 -4.83
CA LEU A 183 -11.42 13.73 -4.36
C LEU A 183 -11.39 13.64 -2.83
N VAL A 184 -11.54 14.77 -2.15
CA VAL A 184 -11.60 14.82 -0.68
C VAL A 184 -12.74 13.97 -0.15
N VAL A 185 -13.94 14.09 -0.72
CA VAL A 185 -15.11 13.29 -0.31
C VAL A 185 -14.85 11.80 -0.50
N LEU A 186 -14.27 11.39 -1.64
CA LEU A 186 -13.94 9.98 -1.90
C LEU A 186 -12.91 9.44 -0.91
N VAL A 187 -11.86 10.21 -0.62
CA VAL A 187 -10.84 9.83 0.37
C VAL A 187 -11.47 9.70 1.77
N GLN A 188 -12.34 10.63 2.15
CA GLN A 188 -13.03 10.60 3.45
C GLN A 188 -13.97 9.38 3.59
N ILE A 189 -14.69 9.02 2.53
CA ILE A 189 -15.53 7.80 2.52
C ILE A 189 -14.63 6.58 2.72
N LEU A 190 -13.56 6.45 1.95
CA LEU A 190 -12.63 5.32 2.04
C LEU A 190 -12.00 5.22 3.43
N GLN A 191 -11.54 6.36 3.99
CA GLN A 191 -10.97 6.44 5.32
C GLN A 191 -11.98 6.04 6.39
N THR A 192 -13.20 6.55 6.33
CA THR A 192 -14.26 6.25 7.31
C THR A 192 -14.63 4.77 7.30
N VAL A 193 -14.80 4.19 6.11
CA VAL A 193 -15.12 2.76 5.96
C VAL A 193 -13.97 1.90 6.51
N GLY A 194 -12.74 2.22 6.14
CA GLY A 194 -11.58 1.47 6.59
C GLY A 194 -11.37 1.55 8.11
N THR A 195 -11.51 2.74 8.70
CA THR A 195 -11.42 2.92 10.17
C THR A 195 -12.50 2.11 10.90
N LYS A 196 -13.75 2.14 10.42
CA LYS A 196 -14.82 1.32 11.00
C LYS A 196 -14.54 -0.17 10.91
N LEU A 197 -13.96 -0.63 9.78
CA LEU A 197 -13.55 -2.03 9.62
C LEU A 197 -12.42 -2.40 10.59
N ALA A 198 -11.41 -1.54 10.75
CA ALA A 198 -10.32 -1.75 11.69
C ALA A 198 -10.83 -1.89 13.14
N ILE A 199 -11.70 -0.98 13.57
CA ILE A 199 -12.33 -1.05 14.92
C ILE A 199 -13.14 -2.34 15.08
N LYS A 200 -13.88 -2.76 14.06
CA LYS A 200 -14.65 -4.01 14.11
C LYS A 200 -13.76 -5.26 14.21
N CYS A 201 -12.55 -5.21 13.68
CA CYS A 201 -11.56 -6.29 13.79
C CYS A 201 -10.86 -6.30 15.15
N ASP A 202 -10.92 -5.21 15.92
CA ASP A 202 -10.26 -5.11 17.21
C ASP A 202 -11.10 -5.79 18.31
N LYS A 203 -10.68 -6.99 18.67
CA LYS A 203 -11.31 -7.78 19.72
C LYS A 203 -11.06 -7.22 21.14
N ARG A 204 -10.10 -6.30 21.30
CA ARG A 204 -9.75 -5.71 22.60
C ARG A 204 -10.75 -4.64 23.04
N ILE A 205 -11.43 -4.02 22.08
CA ILE A 205 -12.42 -2.95 22.33
C ILE A 205 -13.84 -3.52 22.53
N GLN A 206 -14.07 -4.78 22.19
CA GLN A 206 -15.39 -5.44 22.30
C GLN A 206 -15.70 -6.04 23.68
N LYS A 207 -14.98 -5.63 24.73
CA LYS A 207 -15.28 -6.03 26.11
C LYS A 207 -15.94 -4.91 26.89
#